data_f32deb8fa11ebc204672f69da070a0c2
#
_entry.id   f32deb8fa11ebc204672f69da070a0c2
#
_cell.length_a   1.000
_cell.length_b   1.000
_cell.length_c   1.000
_cell.angle_alpha   90.00
_cell.angle_beta   90.00
_cell.angle_gamma   90.00
#
_symmetry.space_group_name_H-M   'P 1'
#
loop_
_entity.id
_entity.type
_entity.pdbx_description
1 polymer ?
#
loop_
_entity_poly.entity_id
_entity_poly.type
_entity_poly.pdbx_seq_one_letter_code
_entity_poly.pdbx_strand_id
1 'polypeptide(L)'
;MGSIYVGTNKIKKIYVGTQMVKKVYVGTNLVWSANETGYWNSTDLVKRFGGNHFYFVIYFAVLEKDYANNRVRIKYEVGMGSDDGYHISASTNRTGNGSVDGQKFSWTGNATIPARGYKILYKNEGIWINNASGRTISLSASHPLEVNVSGVGHIGTVSVSGNIKLPTL
;
A
#
# COMPACT_ATOMS: atom_id res chain seq x y z
N MET A 1 -22.81 4.65 -1.74
CA MET A 1 -23.29 3.25 -1.84
C MET A 1 -23.82 2.83 -0.49
N GLY A 2 -25.04 2.29 -0.44
CA GLY A 2 -25.58 1.71 0.76
C GLY A 2 -24.81 0.43 1.13
N SER A 3 -24.53 0.22 2.41
CA SER A 3 -24.13 -1.10 2.90
C SER A 3 -25.39 -1.96 3.02
N ILE A 4 -25.29 -3.24 2.66
CA ILE A 4 -26.35 -4.21 2.92
C ILE A 4 -26.17 -4.72 4.34
N TYR A 5 -27.26 -4.73 5.10
CA TYR A 5 -27.30 -5.22 6.48
C TYR A 5 -28.32 -6.35 6.62
N VAL A 6 -28.02 -7.30 7.50
CA VAL A 6 -28.98 -8.24 8.06
C VAL A 6 -29.05 -7.95 9.56
N GLY A 7 -30.17 -7.34 9.98
CA GLY A 7 -30.25 -6.72 11.31
C GLY A 7 -29.24 -5.58 11.43
N THR A 8 -28.42 -5.57 12.46
CA THR A 8 -27.33 -4.59 12.71
C THR A 8 -26.01 -4.96 12.03
N ASN A 9 -25.91 -6.16 11.44
CA ASN A 9 -24.66 -6.68 10.89
C ASN A 9 -24.47 -6.27 9.43
N LYS A 10 -23.39 -5.58 9.15
CA LYS A 10 -22.97 -5.25 7.78
C LYS A 10 -22.55 -6.52 7.03
N ILE A 11 -23.13 -6.75 5.86
CA ILE A 11 -22.75 -7.87 4.99
C ILE A 11 -21.39 -7.62 4.36
N LYS A 12 -20.46 -8.53 4.59
CA LYS A 12 -19.11 -8.49 4.01
C LYS A 12 -18.98 -9.37 2.76
N LYS A 13 -19.75 -10.45 2.67
CA LYS A 13 -19.74 -11.40 1.55
C LYS A 13 -21.14 -11.92 1.29
N ILE A 14 -21.50 -12.08 0.04
CA ILE A 14 -22.77 -12.66 -0.42
C ILE A 14 -22.42 -13.84 -1.32
N TYR A 15 -23.14 -14.96 -1.16
CA TYR A 15 -22.97 -16.15 -1.98
C TYR A 15 -24.29 -16.54 -2.64
N VAL A 16 -24.21 -17.05 -3.87
CA VAL A 16 -25.29 -17.78 -4.54
C VAL A 16 -24.75 -19.19 -4.79
N GLY A 17 -25.24 -20.15 -4.01
CA GLY A 17 -24.63 -21.48 -3.92
C GLY A 17 -23.19 -21.36 -3.39
N THR A 18 -22.23 -21.93 -4.12
CA THR A 18 -20.78 -21.87 -3.79
C THR A 18 -20.06 -20.66 -4.37
N GLN A 19 -20.73 -19.88 -5.22
CA GLN A 19 -20.09 -18.75 -5.90
C GLN A 19 -20.28 -17.46 -5.11
N MET A 20 -19.16 -16.76 -4.86
CA MET A 20 -19.19 -15.45 -4.23
C MET A 20 -19.70 -14.37 -5.21
N VAL A 21 -20.76 -13.67 -4.80
CA VAL A 21 -21.28 -12.52 -5.55
C VAL A 21 -20.26 -11.38 -5.43
N LYS A 22 -19.85 -10.83 -6.56
CA LYS A 22 -18.92 -9.70 -6.61
C LYS A 22 -19.62 -8.35 -6.57
N LYS A 23 -20.83 -8.26 -7.11
CA LYS A 23 -21.62 -7.02 -7.18
C LYS A 23 -23.10 -7.32 -7.06
N VAL A 24 -23.84 -6.41 -6.43
CA VAL A 24 -25.31 -6.45 -6.36
C VAL A 24 -25.87 -5.14 -6.90
N TYR A 25 -26.86 -5.24 -7.77
CA TYR A 25 -27.55 -4.12 -8.39
C TYR A 25 -29.04 -4.09 -8.02
N VAL A 26 -29.61 -2.91 -7.96
CA VAL A 26 -31.07 -2.70 -7.97
C VAL A 26 -31.38 -1.90 -9.22
N GLY A 27 -31.97 -2.56 -10.23
CA GLY A 27 -32.01 -2.02 -11.58
C GLY A 27 -30.60 -1.82 -12.14
N THR A 28 -30.28 -0.64 -12.61
CA THR A 28 -28.96 -0.24 -13.10
C THR A 28 -28.03 0.29 -11.99
N ASN A 29 -28.56 0.49 -10.78
CA ASN A 29 -27.80 1.07 -9.67
C ASN A 29 -27.03 0.02 -8.92
N LEU A 30 -25.69 0.16 -8.86
CA LEU A 30 -24.84 -0.69 -8.04
C LEU A 30 -25.04 -0.35 -6.55
N VAL A 31 -25.55 -1.31 -5.78
CA VAL A 31 -25.84 -1.12 -4.35
C VAL A 31 -24.81 -1.77 -3.43
N TRP A 32 -24.06 -2.76 -3.94
CA TRP A 32 -23.03 -3.44 -3.16
C TRP A 32 -21.96 -4.06 -4.07
N SER A 33 -20.70 -4.04 -3.60
CA SER A 33 -19.61 -4.82 -4.19
C SER A 33 -18.77 -5.48 -3.10
N ALA A 34 -18.24 -6.67 -3.40
CA ALA A 34 -17.26 -7.31 -2.55
C ALA A 34 -16.02 -6.43 -2.41
N ASN A 35 -15.47 -6.37 -1.19
CA ASN A 35 -14.19 -5.71 -0.97
C ASN A 35 -13.07 -6.54 -1.62
N GLU A 36 -12.20 -5.88 -2.35
CA GLU A 36 -10.97 -6.50 -2.81
C GLU A 36 -9.95 -6.46 -1.66
N THR A 37 -9.53 -7.64 -1.20
CA THR A 37 -8.56 -7.78 -0.11
C THR A 37 -7.27 -8.35 -0.65
N GLY A 38 -6.33 -7.51 -0.97
CA GLY A 38 -5.00 -7.91 -1.43
C GLY A 38 -4.07 -6.71 -1.43
N TYR A 39 -2.76 -6.95 -1.32
CA TYR A 39 -1.78 -5.92 -1.61
C TYR A 39 -1.36 -6.05 -3.07
N TRP A 40 -1.32 -4.91 -3.74
CA TRP A 40 -0.68 -4.79 -5.04
C TRP A 40 0.59 -3.99 -4.89
N ASN A 41 1.54 -4.26 -5.78
CA ASN A 41 2.58 -3.30 -6.10
C ASN A 41 2.58 -3.12 -7.62
N SER A 42 2.91 -1.93 -8.06
CA SER A 42 3.37 -1.73 -9.43
C SER A 42 4.90 -1.74 -9.43
N THR A 43 5.50 -2.03 -10.56
CA THR A 43 6.96 -1.96 -10.71
C THR A 43 7.50 -0.57 -10.38
N ASP A 44 6.68 0.47 -10.55
CA ASP A 44 7.02 1.86 -10.26
C ASP A 44 7.13 2.14 -8.75
N LEU A 45 6.52 1.30 -7.90
CA LEU A 45 6.52 1.44 -6.45
C LEU A 45 7.58 0.57 -5.77
N VAL A 46 8.54 0.04 -6.51
CA VAL A 46 9.69 -0.71 -6.01
C VAL A 46 10.97 -0.07 -6.50
N LYS A 47 11.86 0.31 -5.58
CA LYS A 47 13.18 0.83 -5.90
C LYS A 47 14.26 -0.08 -5.36
N ARG A 48 15.10 -0.61 -6.24
CA ARG A 48 16.31 -1.36 -5.88
C ARG A 48 17.44 -0.39 -5.53
N PHE A 49 18.26 -0.78 -4.55
CA PHE A 49 19.43 -0.02 -4.10
C PHE A 49 20.52 -0.93 -3.56
N GLY A 50 21.68 -0.35 -3.22
CA GLY A 50 22.80 -1.10 -2.64
C GLY A 50 23.27 -2.24 -3.54
N GLY A 51 23.59 -1.97 -4.82
CA GLY A 51 24.01 -3.00 -5.77
C GLY A 51 22.90 -3.98 -6.16
N ASN A 52 21.64 -3.59 -6.00
CA ASN A 52 20.43 -4.41 -6.20
C ASN A 52 20.17 -5.48 -5.12
N HIS A 53 20.94 -5.50 -4.04
CA HIS A 53 20.73 -6.43 -2.93
C HIS A 53 19.51 -6.11 -2.08
N PHE A 54 19.08 -4.84 -2.10
CA PHE A 54 17.96 -4.35 -1.30
C PHE A 54 16.89 -3.72 -2.16
N TYR A 55 15.67 -3.67 -1.61
CA TYR A 55 14.56 -2.94 -2.22
C TYR A 55 13.79 -2.11 -1.18
N PHE A 56 13.30 -0.97 -1.63
CA PHE A 56 12.37 -0.09 -0.92
C PHE A 56 11.05 -0.07 -1.68
N VAL A 57 9.95 -0.27 -1.01
CA VAL A 57 8.66 -0.55 -1.67
C VAL A 57 7.49 0.10 -0.96
N ILE A 58 6.48 0.49 -1.74
CA ILE A 58 5.15 0.81 -1.24
C ILE A 58 4.19 -0.26 -1.77
N TYR A 59 3.58 -1.01 -0.87
CA TYR A 59 2.45 -1.88 -1.19
C TYR A 59 1.15 -1.15 -0.90
N PHE A 60 0.12 -1.37 -1.71
CA PHE A 60 -1.20 -0.82 -1.48
C PHE A 60 -2.29 -1.81 -1.84
N ALA A 61 -3.50 -1.61 -1.31
CA ALA A 61 -4.68 -2.37 -1.67
C ALA A 61 -5.94 -1.51 -1.56
N VAL A 62 -6.90 -1.78 -2.43
CA VAL A 62 -8.24 -1.20 -2.34
C VAL A 62 -9.05 -1.99 -1.31
N LEU A 63 -9.51 -1.31 -0.27
CA LEU A 63 -10.33 -1.90 0.79
C LEU A 63 -11.83 -1.77 0.52
N GLU A 64 -12.23 -0.62 -0.03
CA GLU A 64 -13.65 -0.29 -0.16
C GLU A 64 -13.86 0.69 -1.32
N LYS A 65 -14.96 0.51 -2.04
CA LYS A 65 -15.41 1.39 -3.12
C LYS A 65 -16.75 2.01 -2.72
N ASP A 66 -16.79 3.33 -2.63
CA ASP A 66 -18.00 4.09 -2.34
C ASP A 66 -18.45 4.82 -3.61
N TYR A 67 -19.33 4.16 -4.35
CA TYR A 67 -19.81 4.64 -5.66
C TYR A 67 -20.66 5.90 -5.52
N ALA A 68 -21.46 6.01 -4.45
CA ALA A 68 -22.34 7.15 -4.24
C ALA A 68 -21.58 8.46 -4.02
N ASN A 69 -20.43 8.38 -3.34
CA ASN A 69 -19.60 9.54 -3.02
C ASN A 69 -18.35 9.62 -3.91
N ASN A 70 -18.24 8.80 -4.95
CA ASN A 70 -17.09 8.75 -5.85
C ASN A 70 -15.75 8.71 -5.11
N ARG A 71 -15.60 7.78 -4.15
CA ARG A 71 -14.37 7.63 -3.36
C ARG A 71 -13.98 6.18 -3.16
N VAL A 72 -12.68 5.97 -2.97
CA VAL A 72 -12.07 4.66 -2.72
C VAL A 72 -11.30 4.72 -1.41
N ARG A 73 -11.46 3.70 -0.59
CA ARG A 73 -10.63 3.51 0.60
C ARG A 73 -9.47 2.59 0.26
N ILE A 74 -8.25 3.06 0.48
CA ILE A 74 -7.04 2.27 0.27
C ILE A 74 -6.28 2.09 1.58
N LYS A 75 -5.62 0.95 1.74
CA LYS A 75 -4.57 0.73 2.73
C LYS A 75 -3.23 0.69 2.01
N TYR A 76 -2.16 1.02 2.72
CA TYR A 76 -0.82 0.93 2.18
C TYR A 76 0.21 0.67 3.27
N GLU A 77 1.35 0.11 2.89
CA GLU A 77 2.51 -0.05 3.75
C GLU A 77 3.78 0.31 3.00
N VAL A 78 4.74 0.84 3.74
CA VAL A 78 6.09 1.15 3.28
C VAL A 78 7.04 0.19 3.96
N GLY A 79 7.91 -0.44 3.19
CA GLY A 79 8.86 -1.38 3.74
C GLY A 79 10.13 -1.51 2.95
N MET A 80 11.04 -2.26 3.52
CA MET A 80 12.32 -2.59 2.92
C MET A 80 12.61 -4.08 3.04
N GLY A 81 13.33 -4.63 2.08
CA GLY A 81 13.70 -6.03 2.10
C GLY A 81 14.99 -6.32 1.36
N SER A 82 15.41 -7.57 1.47
CA SER A 82 16.50 -8.17 0.69
C SER A 82 16.03 -9.53 0.18
N ASP A 83 16.36 -9.81 -1.08
CA ASP A 83 16.04 -11.11 -1.71
C ASP A 83 17.17 -12.12 -1.56
N ASP A 84 18.33 -11.68 -1.10
CA ASP A 84 19.56 -12.48 -0.99
C ASP A 84 20.15 -12.52 0.43
N GLY A 85 21.42 -12.90 0.55
CA GLY A 85 22.11 -13.01 1.83
C GLY A 85 22.55 -11.67 2.46
N TYR A 86 22.43 -10.56 1.75
CA TYR A 86 22.78 -9.25 2.29
C TYR A 86 21.77 -8.78 3.32
N HIS A 87 22.24 -8.09 4.35
CA HIS A 87 21.43 -7.55 5.42
C HIS A 87 21.96 -6.21 5.91
N ILE A 88 21.08 -5.42 6.54
CA ILE A 88 21.44 -4.22 7.29
C ILE A 88 21.12 -4.49 8.75
N SER A 89 22.12 -4.69 9.59
CA SER A 89 21.97 -5.02 11.01
C SER A 89 22.02 -3.81 11.93
N ALA A 90 22.71 -2.77 11.51
CA ALA A 90 22.91 -1.56 12.32
C ALA A 90 22.31 -0.36 11.60
N SER A 91 21.28 0.22 12.17
CA SER A 91 20.80 1.54 11.79
C SER A 91 20.33 2.29 13.03
N THR A 92 20.61 3.59 13.07
CA THR A 92 20.04 4.48 14.06
C THR A 92 18.58 4.78 13.71
N ASN A 93 17.79 5.16 14.71
CA ASN A 93 16.46 5.66 14.45
C ASN A 93 16.53 6.91 13.56
N ARG A 94 15.78 6.89 12.49
CA ARG A 94 15.66 7.97 11.52
C ARG A 94 14.19 8.22 11.21
N THR A 95 13.88 9.45 10.80
CA THR A 95 12.52 9.80 10.37
C THR A 95 12.42 9.69 8.84
N GLY A 96 11.58 8.75 8.41
CA GLY A 96 11.14 8.67 7.03
C GLY A 96 9.84 9.46 6.82
N ASN A 97 9.56 9.77 5.59
CA ASN A 97 8.36 10.51 5.20
C ASN A 97 7.82 10.00 3.86
N GLY A 98 6.58 10.32 3.59
CA GLY A 98 5.94 10.00 2.33
C GLY A 98 4.67 10.77 2.09
N SER A 99 4.04 10.50 0.96
CA SER A 99 2.74 11.03 0.62
C SER A 99 1.93 10.05 -0.21
N VAL A 100 0.62 10.09 -0.03
CA VAL A 100 -0.35 9.41 -0.87
C VAL A 100 -1.37 10.44 -1.31
N ASP A 101 -1.47 10.68 -2.61
CA ASP A 101 -2.38 11.67 -3.18
C ASP A 101 -2.28 13.06 -2.50
N GLY A 102 -1.04 13.50 -2.19
CA GLY A 102 -0.75 14.75 -1.48
C GLY A 102 -0.93 14.69 0.04
N GLN A 103 -1.55 13.66 0.60
CA GLN A 103 -1.65 13.49 2.05
C GLN A 103 -0.31 12.98 2.60
N LYS A 104 0.33 13.79 3.42
CA LYS A 104 1.65 13.50 3.99
C LYS A 104 1.56 12.58 5.19
N PHE A 105 2.56 11.71 5.34
CA PHE A 105 2.75 10.86 6.51
C PHE A 105 4.24 10.75 6.86
N SER A 106 4.53 10.35 8.08
CA SER A 106 5.90 10.12 8.53
C SER A 106 5.97 8.97 9.54
N TRP A 107 7.15 8.43 9.71
CA TRP A 107 7.45 7.40 10.71
C TRP A 107 8.86 7.58 11.24
N THR A 108 9.12 7.12 12.45
CA THR A 108 10.46 7.10 13.04
C THR A 108 10.79 5.68 13.48
N GLY A 109 11.95 5.23 13.11
CA GLY A 109 12.43 3.90 13.49
C GLY A 109 13.77 3.56 12.85
N ASN A 110 14.33 2.44 13.26
CA ASN A 110 15.49 1.90 12.59
C ASN A 110 15.06 1.12 11.34
N ALA A 111 15.90 1.12 10.32
CA ALA A 111 15.67 0.40 9.07
C ALA A 111 16.61 -0.80 8.92
N THR A 112 16.69 -1.65 9.96
CA THR A 112 17.36 -2.94 9.82
C THR A 112 16.64 -3.78 8.77
N ILE A 113 17.39 -4.42 7.86
CA ILE A 113 16.86 -5.28 6.81
C ILE A 113 17.40 -6.68 7.04
N PRO A 114 16.55 -7.69 7.29
CA PRO A 114 17.02 -9.08 7.42
C PRO A 114 17.46 -9.65 6.07
N ALA A 115 18.42 -10.54 6.08
CA ALA A 115 18.79 -11.32 4.90
C ALA A 115 17.59 -12.13 4.41
N ARG A 116 17.29 -12.11 3.12
CA ARG A 116 16.14 -12.80 2.51
C ARG A 116 14.83 -12.51 3.23
N GLY A 117 14.65 -11.28 3.66
CA GLY A 117 13.52 -10.89 4.48
C GLY A 117 13.00 -9.49 4.16
N TYR A 118 11.91 -9.16 4.84
CA TYR A 118 11.18 -7.92 4.66
C TYR A 118 10.86 -7.28 6.01
N LYS A 119 10.94 -5.97 6.08
CA LYS A 119 10.56 -5.18 7.25
C LYS A 119 9.60 -4.08 6.87
N ILE A 120 8.47 -4.04 7.55
CA ILE A 120 7.51 -2.93 7.46
C ILE A 120 8.05 -1.77 8.30
N LEU A 121 8.13 -0.59 7.69
CA LEU A 121 8.52 0.66 8.33
C LEU A 121 7.32 1.49 8.74
N TYR A 122 6.28 1.48 7.91
CA TYR A 122 5.04 2.21 8.14
C TYR A 122 3.86 1.46 7.53
N LYS A 123 2.71 1.52 8.20
CA LYS A 123 1.46 0.93 7.73
C LYS A 123 0.30 1.87 8.00
N ASN A 124 -0.56 2.03 7.02
CA ASN A 124 -1.85 2.73 7.16
C ASN A 124 -2.99 1.77 6.85
N GLU A 125 -3.92 1.62 7.79
CA GLU A 125 -5.03 0.66 7.69
C GLU A 125 -6.22 1.17 6.86
N GLY A 126 -6.13 2.38 6.31
CA GLY A 126 -7.09 2.85 5.33
C GLY A 126 -7.36 4.34 5.34
N ILE A 127 -7.18 4.97 4.20
CA ILE A 127 -7.56 6.37 3.93
C ILE A 127 -8.58 6.43 2.80
N TRP A 128 -9.43 7.45 2.81
CA TRP A 128 -10.34 7.74 1.72
C TRP A 128 -9.70 8.67 0.69
N ILE A 129 -9.77 8.28 -0.56
CA ILE A 129 -9.40 9.10 -1.71
C ILE A 129 -10.69 9.53 -2.40
N ASN A 130 -10.95 10.83 -2.42
CA ASN A 130 -12.13 11.42 -3.05
C ASN A 130 -11.93 11.62 -4.56
N ASN A 131 -13.06 11.75 -5.29
CA ASN A 131 -13.06 11.88 -6.75
C ASN A 131 -12.20 10.79 -7.42
N ALA A 132 -12.41 9.55 -6.98
CA ALA A 132 -11.47 8.46 -7.19
C ALA A 132 -11.67 7.70 -8.51
N SER A 133 -12.86 7.78 -9.13
CA SER A 133 -13.22 6.95 -10.30
C SER A 133 -12.22 7.11 -11.45
N GLY A 134 -11.44 6.07 -11.73
CA GLY A 134 -10.46 6.02 -12.81
C GLY A 134 -9.29 7.00 -12.70
N ARG A 135 -9.17 7.74 -11.58
CA ARG A 135 -8.12 8.73 -11.35
C ARG A 135 -6.77 8.06 -11.12
N THR A 136 -5.72 8.70 -11.58
CA THR A 136 -4.35 8.36 -11.24
C THR A 136 -3.92 9.17 -10.01
N ILE A 137 -3.38 8.50 -8.99
CA ILE A 137 -2.83 9.12 -7.78
C ILE A 137 -1.34 8.85 -7.68
N SER A 138 -0.63 9.76 -7.04
CA SER A 138 0.80 9.61 -6.77
C SER A 138 1.06 9.05 -5.38
N LEU A 139 2.05 8.19 -5.27
CA LEU A 139 2.59 7.70 -4.01
C LEU A 139 4.08 7.94 -3.96
N SER A 140 4.57 8.33 -2.79
CA SER A 140 6.01 8.50 -2.57
C SER A 140 6.38 8.15 -1.14
N ALA A 141 7.59 7.65 -0.95
CA ALA A 141 8.20 7.44 0.35
C ALA A 141 9.71 7.64 0.27
N SER A 142 10.29 8.11 1.37
CA SER A 142 11.74 8.33 1.51
C SER A 142 12.18 8.00 2.92
N HIS A 143 13.33 7.33 3.06
CA HIS A 143 13.92 7.02 4.36
C HIS A 143 15.44 7.20 4.33
N PRO A 144 16.01 8.03 5.21
CA PRO A 144 17.46 8.14 5.36
C PRO A 144 18.00 6.91 6.10
N LEU A 145 18.80 6.09 5.43
CA LEU A 145 19.46 4.95 6.04
C LEU A 145 20.78 5.36 6.70
N GLU A 146 21.62 6.05 5.95
CA GLU A 146 22.93 6.55 6.40
C GLU A 146 23.79 5.45 7.05
N VAL A 147 23.96 4.33 6.33
CA VAL A 147 24.68 3.15 6.80
C VAL A 147 25.77 2.70 5.82
N ASN A 148 26.83 2.10 6.33
CA ASN A 148 27.82 1.39 5.53
C ASN A 148 27.54 -0.11 5.56
N VAL A 149 27.45 -0.72 4.38
CA VAL A 149 27.21 -2.17 4.21
C VAL A 149 28.45 -2.79 3.59
N SER A 150 28.99 -3.84 4.22
CA SER A 150 30.16 -4.56 3.72
C SER A 150 29.89 -5.12 2.31
N GLY A 151 30.80 -4.87 1.38
CA GLY A 151 30.69 -5.28 -0.01
C GLY A 151 29.79 -4.36 -0.88
N VAL A 152 29.07 -3.40 -0.27
CA VAL A 152 28.16 -2.48 -0.97
C VAL A 152 28.63 -1.02 -0.87
N GLY A 153 29.15 -0.64 0.30
CA GLY A 153 29.56 0.73 0.58
C GLY A 153 28.49 1.51 1.36
N HIS A 154 28.57 2.85 1.28
CA HIS A 154 27.65 3.74 1.95
C HIS A 154 26.27 3.79 1.24
N ILE A 155 25.23 3.65 2.02
CA ILE A 155 23.84 3.84 1.57
C ILE A 155 23.28 5.04 2.32
N GLY A 156 23.00 6.09 1.61
CA GLY A 156 22.38 7.32 2.13
C GLY A 156 20.86 7.22 2.20
N THR A 157 20.16 8.24 1.69
CA THR A 157 18.70 8.25 1.63
C THR A 157 18.17 7.41 0.47
N VAL A 158 17.21 6.56 0.74
CA VAL A 158 16.49 5.79 -0.28
C VAL A 158 15.08 6.34 -0.47
N SER A 159 14.62 6.35 -1.72
CA SER A 159 13.31 6.91 -2.07
C SER A 159 12.65 6.08 -3.15
N VAL A 160 11.33 6.00 -3.10
CA VAL A 160 10.50 5.40 -4.14
C VAL A 160 9.30 6.32 -4.40
N SER A 161 8.93 6.44 -5.66
CA SER A 161 7.73 7.18 -6.07
C SER A 161 7.16 6.56 -7.33
N GLY A 162 5.86 6.67 -7.49
CA GLY A 162 5.15 6.19 -8.66
C GLY A 162 3.69 6.58 -8.64
N ASN A 163 3.00 6.18 -9.69
CA ASN A 163 1.60 6.47 -9.89
C ASN A 163 0.79 5.19 -9.98
N ILE A 164 -0.39 5.20 -9.40
CA ILE A 164 -1.35 4.11 -9.52
C ILE A 164 -2.67 4.63 -10.07
N LYS A 165 -3.30 3.85 -10.94
CA LYS A 165 -4.63 4.12 -11.44
C LYS A 165 -5.65 3.48 -10.53
N LEU A 166 -6.52 4.28 -9.94
CA LEU A 166 -7.63 3.78 -9.13
C LEU A 166 -8.70 3.13 -10.01
N PRO A 167 -9.48 2.20 -9.45
CA PRO A 167 -10.55 1.57 -10.21
C PRO A 167 -11.61 2.58 -10.64
N THR A 168 -12.24 2.32 -11.77
CA THR A 168 -13.48 3.01 -12.16
C THR A 168 -14.60 2.59 -11.23
N LEU A 169 -15.36 3.56 -10.74
CA LEU A 169 -16.50 3.38 -9.86
C LEU A 169 -17.80 3.45 -10.64
#